data_68638c9fb00999e5d5715578db2ff845
#
_entry.id   68638c9fb00999e5d5715578db2ff845
#
_cell.length_a   1.000
_cell.length_b   1.000
_cell.length_c   1.000
_cell.angle_alpha   90.00
_cell.angle_beta   90.00
_cell.angle_gamma   90.00
#
_symmetry.space_group_name_H-M   'P 1'
#
loop_
_entity.id
_entity.type
_entity.pdbx_description
1 polymer ?
#
loop_
_entity_poly.entity_id
_entity_poly.type
_entity_poly.pdbx_seq_one_letter_code
_entity_poly.pdbx_strand_id
1 'polypeptide(L)'
;MPRLLFSGGVEFRDSHREQAQFRVRLGVLTAFVLAMFAVLLVRFVYLQVMQHEHYHTLAEANRISIVPATPGRGVITDRNGVELAYNYTAHTLEITPGKAGNVDSTIDGLAEIMEISPRDRRRFRQLLEESKSFESLPIRSRLSDEEIARFAAHRYRFPGVEIKAQLFRQYPQGELFSHVIGYIGRINQKELDKLEESGEIANYRGTDYIGKMGL
;
A
#
# COMPACT_ATOMS: atom_id res chain seq x y z
N MET A 1 -46.46 81.18 -17.61
CA MET A 1 -46.42 79.69 -17.77
C MET A 1 -45.43 79.34 -18.87
N PRO A 2 -44.23 78.87 -18.62
CA PRO A 2 -43.33 78.41 -19.67
C PRO A 2 -43.52 76.89 -19.89
N ARG A 3 -43.72 76.57 -21.19
CA ARG A 3 -43.76 75.20 -21.68
C ARG A 3 -42.35 74.58 -21.63
N LEU A 4 -42.18 73.57 -20.88
CA LEU A 4 -41.03 72.69 -20.93
C LEU A 4 -41.14 71.81 -22.18
N LEU A 5 -40.34 72.09 -23.19
CA LEU A 5 -40.11 71.23 -24.34
C LEU A 5 -39.19 70.11 -23.97
N PHE A 6 -39.70 68.92 -23.71
CA PHE A 6 -38.94 67.71 -23.69
C PHE A 6 -38.43 67.34 -25.07
N SER A 7 -37.20 67.72 -25.40
CA SER A 7 -36.52 67.23 -26.61
C SER A 7 -36.03 65.75 -26.27
N GLY A 8 -36.90 64.84 -26.58
CA GLY A 8 -36.51 63.41 -26.63
C GLY A 8 -35.71 63.22 -27.94
N GLY A 9 -34.39 63.30 -27.82
CA GLY A 9 -33.48 62.84 -28.87
C GLY A 9 -33.70 61.37 -29.12
N VAL A 10 -34.31 61.01 -30.25
CA VAL A 10 -34.34 59.63 -30.75
C VAL A 10 -32.93 59.32 -31.20
N GLU A 11 -32.16 58.67 -30.32
CA GLU A 11 -30.85 58.14 -30.63
C GLU A 11 -31.04 57.02 -31.65
N PHE A 12 -30.78 57.34 -32.94
CA PHE A 12 -30.79 56.33 -33.99
C PHE A 12 -29.68 55.36 -33.78
N ARG A 13 -30.03 54.26 -33.15
CA ARG A 13 -29.15 53.13 -32.85
C ARG A 13 -28.78 52.42 -34.15
N ASP A 14 -27.56 52.65 -34.62
CA ASP A 14 -27.05 52.17 -35.91
C ASP A 14 -26.79 50.68 -35.82
N SER A 15 -27.83 49.87 -36.00
CA SER A 15 -27.80 48.39 -35.82
C SER A 15 -26.71 47.69 -36.66
N HIS A 16 -26.35 48.30 -37.80
CA HIS A 16 -25.27 47.77 -38.65
C HIS A 16 -23.87 47.94 -38.01
N ARG A 17 -23.61 49.04 -37.35
CA ARG A 17 -22.35 49.30 -36.65
C ARG A 17 -22.22 48.40 -35.39
N GLU A 18 -23.28 48.24 -34.63
CA GLU A 18 -23.32 47.37 -33.48
C GLU A 18 -23.09 45.91 -33.86
N GLN A 19 -23.73 45.43 -34.93
CA GLN A 19 -23.52 44.09 -35.47
C GLN A 19 -22.08 43.86 -35.96
N ALA A 20 -21.50 44.86 -36.63
CA ALA A 20 -20.11 44.78 -37.07
C ALA A 20 -19.12 44.68 -35.88
N GLN A 21 -19.32 45.53 -34.85
CA GLN A 21 -18.51 45.52 -33.65
C GLN A 21 -18.69 44.20 -32.87
N PHE A 22 -19.90 43.64 -32.79
CA PHE A 22 -20.17 42.37 -32.18
C PHE A 22 -19.46 41.22 -32.90
N ARG A 23 -19.50 41.18 -34.23
CA ARG A 23 -18.78 40.17 -35.05
C ARG A 23 -17.26 40.25 -34.83
N VAL A 24 -16.69 41.43 -34.78
CA VAL A 24 -15.26 41.62 -34.53
C VAL A 24 -14.90 41.15 -33.12
N ARG A 25 -15.64 41.51 -32.08
CA ARG A 25 -15.43 41.06 -30.72
C ARG A 25 -15.56 39.53 -30.59
N LEU A 26 -16.59 38.97 -31.22
CA LEU A 26 -16.79 37.53 -31.26
C LEU A 26 -15.62 36.81 -31.97
N GLY A 27 -15.17 37.36 -33.10
CA GLY A 27 -14.03 36.86 -33.86
C GLY A 27 -12.72 36.88 -33.03
N VAL A 28 -12.47 37.99 -32.32
CA VAL A 28 -11.30 38.09 -31.41
C VAL A 28 -11.38 37.09 -30.27
N LEU A 29 -12.55 36.95 -29.64
CA LEU A 29 -12.73 35.95 -28.56
C LEU A 29 -12.56 34.53 -29.09
N THR A 30 -13.13 34.21 -30.24
CA THR A 30 -12.95 32.88 -30.87
C THR A 30 -11.50 32.62 -31.22
N ALA A 31 -10.78 33.57 -31.77
CA ALA A 31 -9.35 33.43 -32.06
C ALA A 31 -8.52 33.22 -30.78
N PHE A 32 -8.85 33.95 -29.72
CA PHE A 32 -8.20 33.78 -28.41
C PHE A 32 -8.41 32.38 -27.82
N VAL A 33 -9.66 31.90 -27.85
CA VAL A 33 -9.98 30.52 -27.38
C VAL A 33 -9.25 29.47 -28.20
N LEU A 34 -9.23 29.62 -29.53
CA LEU A 34 -8.51 28.70 -30.41
C LEU A 34 -7.00 28.74 -30.17
N ALA A 35 -6.41 29.89 -29.91
CA ALA A 35 -5.00 30.02 -29.56
C ALA A 35 -4.70 29.32 -28.24
N MET A 36 -5.52 29.47 -27.21
CA MET A 36 -5.38 28.74 -25.96
C MET A 36 -5.51 27.23 -26.16
N PHE A 37 -6.45 26.79 -26.98
CA PHE A 37 -6.59 25.36 -27.31
C PHE A 37 -5.35 24.80 -28.04
N ALA A 38 -4.79 25.59 -28.96
CA ALA A 38 -3.55 25.22 -29.66
C ALA A 38 -2.36 25.05 -28.68
N VAL A 39 -2.23 25.98 -27.71
CA VAL A 39 -1.18 25.84 -26.65
C VAL A 39 -1.38 24.59 -25.82
N LEU A 40 -2.63 24.27 -25.44
CA LEU A 40 -2.92 23.03 -24.71
C LEU A 40 -2.60 21.78 -25.54
N LEU A 41 -2.93 21.77 -26.83
CA LEU A 41 -2.60 20.66 -27.73
C LEU A 41 -1.08 20.46 -27.86
N VAL A 42 -0.33 21.54 -28.06
CA VAL A 42 1.13 21.47 -28.11
C VAL A 42 1.69 20.94 -26.79
N ARG A 43 1.18 21.41 -25.67
CA ARG A 43 1.61 20.91 -24.34
C ARG A 43 1.26 19.44 -24.15
N PHE A 44 0.10 19.02 -24.59
CA PHE A 44 -0.35 17.63 -24.51
C PHE A 44 0.55 16.70 -25.34
N VAL A 45 0.83 17.08 -26.60
CA VAL A 45 1.76 16.32 -27.45
C VAL A 45 3.16 16.26 -26.84
N TYR A 46 3.66 17.36 -26.31
CA TYR A 46 4.95 17.41 -25.65
C TYR A 46 5.04 16.43 -24.47
N LEU A 47 4.03 16.40 -23.61
CA LEU A 47 3.97 15.49 -22.46
C LEU A 47 3.82 14.04 -22.87
N GLN A 48 2.98 13.75 -23.87
CA GLN A 48 2.70 12.37 -24.27
C GLN A 48 3.75 11.75 -25.22
N VAL A 49 4.42 12.57 -26.02
CA VAL A 49 5.41 12.06 -26.97
C VAL A 49 6.83 12.24 -26.44
N MET A 50 7.20 13.47 -26.04
CA MET A 50 8.57 13.77 -25.65
C MET A 50 8.92 13.30 -24.23
N GLN A 51 7.94 13.31 -23.31
CA GLN A 51 8.14 12.92 -21.92
C GLN A 51 7.45 11.60 -21.55
N HIS A 52 7.01 10.84 -22.55
CA HIS A 52 6.31 9.58 -22.33
C HIS A 52 7.10 8.61 -21.45
N GLU A 53 8.35 8.34 -21.77
CA GLU A 53 9.21 7.43 -21.00
C GLU A 53 9.41 7.88 -19.56
N HIS A 54 9.58 9.18 -19.34
CA HIS A 54 9.77 9.72 -17.99
C HIS A 54 8.53 9.50 -17.12
N TYR A 55 7.34 9.85 -17.62
CA TYR A 55 6.11 9.65 -16.85
C TYR A 55 5.68 8.19 -16.76
N HIS A 56 5.99 7.39 -17.78
CA HIS A 56 5.78 5.95 -17.74
C HIS A 56 6.64 5.30 -16.65
N THR A 57 7.91 5.65 -16.54
CA THR A 57 8.82 5.14 -15.49
C THR A 57 8.36 5.56 -14.10
N LEU A 58 7.90 6.80 -13.92
CA LEU A 58 7.33 7.26 -12.66
C LEU A 58 6.04 6.52 -12.30
N ALA A 59 5.18 6.26 -13.27
CA ALA A 59 3.94 5.51 -13.06
C ALA A 59 4.22 4.04 -12.71
N GLU A 60 5.18 3.40 -13.41
CA GLU A 60 5.64 2.05 -13.11
C GLU A 60 6.28 1.98 -11.71
N ALA A 61 7.16 2.91 -11.36
CA ALA A 61 7.78 3.00 -10.03
C ALA A 61 6.74 3.18 -8.91
N ASN A 62 5.65 3.90 -9.18
CA ASN A 62 4.56 4.05 -8.22
C ASN A 62 3.66 2.81 -8.12
N ARG A 63 3.60 1.99 -9.18
CA ARG A 63 2.80 0.75 -9.23
C ARG A 63 3.57 -0.46 -8.69
N ILE A 64 4.88 -0.49 -8.89
CA ILE A 64 5.74 -1.58 -8.44
C ILE A 64 6.14 -1.30 -6.99
N SER A 65 5.54 -2.01 -6.05
CA SER A 65 6.08 -2.09 -4.69
C SER A 65 7.11 -3.23 -4.63
N ILE A 66 8.34 -2.92 -4.26
CA ILE A 66 9.34 -3.95 -4.00
C ILE A 66 8.93 -4.64 -2.70
N VAL A 67 8.43 -5.86 -2.83
CA VAL A 67 8.19 -6.73 -1.68
C VAL A 67 9.50 -7.47 -1.40
N PRO A 68 10.19 -7.20 -0.31
CA PRO A 68 11.42 -7.89 0.01
C PRO A 68 11.12 -9.37 0.27
N ALA A 69 11.78 -10.26 -0.48
CA ALA A 69 11.71 -11.69 -0.23
C ALA A 69 12.69 -12.05 0.88
N THR A 70 12.17 -12.51 2.01
CA THR A 70 13.01 -12.95 3.14
C THR A 70 13.71 -14.24 2.77
N PRO A 71 15.06 -14.29 2.76
CA PRO A 71 15.77 -15.53 2.52
C PRO A 71 15.52 -16.53 3.65
N GLY A 72 15.38 -17.80 3.30
CA GLY A 72 15.29 -18.87 4.28
C GLY A 72 16.60 -19.01 5.07
N ARG A 73 16.51 -19.17 6.38
CA ARG A 73 17.70 -19.46 7.20
C ARG A 73 18.24 -20.84 6.89
N GLY A 74 19.56 -21.01 6.95
CA GLY A 74 20.23 -22.30 6.76
C GLY A 74 19.80 -23.36 7.79
N VAL A 75 19.88 -24.61 7.40
CA VAL A 75 19.70 -25.76 8.31
C VAL A 75 20.93 -25.88 9.21
N ILE A 76 20.73 -26.17 10.48
CA ILE A 76 21.80 -26.46 11.42
C ILE A 76 21.76 -27.95 11.71
N THR A 77 22.86 -28.65 11.44
CA THR A 77 23.00 -30.10 11.71
C THR A 77 24.14 -30.37 12.65
N ASP A 78 24.10 -31.53 13.30
CA ASP A 78 25.23 -32.07 14.04
C ASP A 78 26.28 -32.68 13.08
N ARG A 79 27.38 -33.25 13.65
CA ARG A 79 28.43 -33.94 12.87
C ARG A 79 27.92 -35.17 12.11
N ASN A 80 26.81 -35.75 12.53
CA ASN A 80 26.22 -36.95 11.94
C ASN A 80 25.11 -36.61 10.93
N GLY A 81 24.86 -35.31 10.69
CA GLY A 81 23.80 -34.85 9.78
C GLY A 81 22.41 -34.80 10.41
N VAL A 82 22.29 -34.97 11.73
CA VAL A 82 21.00 -34.85 12.41
C VAL A 82 20.59 -33.37 12.48
N GLU A 83 19.38 -33.06 12.03
CA GLU A 83 18.86 -31.68 12.02
C GLU A 83 18.58 -31.16 13.43
N LEU A 84 19.26 -30.10 13.81
CA LEU A 84 19.09 -29.42 15.10
C LEU A 84 18.18 -28.20 14.97
N ALA A 85 18.19 -27.57 13.80
CA ALA A 85 17.25 -26.51 13.48
C ALA A 85 17.02 -26.41 11.96
N TYR A 86 15.77 -26.40 11.54
CA TYR A 86 15.35 -26.27 10.13
C TYR A 86 14.16 -25.34 9.97
N ASN A 87 13.85 -24.96 8.73
CA ASN A 87 12.67 -24.17 8.42
C ASN A 87 11.57 -25.06 7.86
N TYR A 88 10.34 -24.80 8.26
CA TYR A 88 9.16 -25.37 7.62
C TYR A 88 8.21 -24.26 7.17
N THR A 89 7.47 -24.54 6.12
CA THR A 89 6.46 -23.61 5.63
C THR A 89 5.16 -23.79 6.38
N ALA A 90 4.61 -22.69 6.89
CA ALA A 90 3.26 -22.68 7.45
C ALA A 90 2.49 -21.47 6.92
N HIS A 91 1.18 -21.60 6.86
CA HIS A 91 0.30 -20.55 6.39
C HIS A 91 -0.09 -19.61 7.52
N THR A 92 -0.08 -18.33 7.22
CA THR A 92 -0.44 -17.25 8.13
C THR A 92 -1.57 -16.44 7.52
N LEU A 93 -2.60 -16.15 8.30
CA LEU A 93 -3.68 -15.24 7.92
C LEU A 93 -3.24 -13.81 8.22
N GLU A 94 -3.24 -12.97 7.21
CA GLU A 94 -2.85 -11.57 7.30
C GLU A 94 -3.98 -10.64 6.90
N ILE A 95 -4.07 -9.50 7.57
CA ILE A 95 -5.02 -8.44 7.27
C ILE A 95 -4.25 -7.18 6.86
N THR A 96 -4.63 -6.60 5.73
CA THR A 96 -4.16 -5.27 5.30
C THR A 96 -5.20 -4.24 5.71
N PRO A 97 -4.97 -3.42 6.76
CA PRO A 97 -5.99 -2.54 7.32
C PRO A 97 -6.59 -1.57 6.32
N GLY A 98 -5.77 -1.00 5.44
CA GLY A 98 -6.21 -0.07 4.40
C GLY A 98 -7.15 -0.67 3.35
N LYS A 99 -7.17 -2.00 3.20
CA LYS A 99 -8.06 -2.73 2.27
C LYS A 99 -9.25 -3.38 2.97
N ALA A 100 -9.15 -3.64 4.26
CA ALA A 100 -10.15 -4.36 5.03
C ALA A 100 -11.35 -3.47 5.45
N GLY A 101 -11.25 -2.15 5.31
CA GLY A 101 -12.27 -1.21 5.77
C GLY A 101 -12.35 -1.17 7.31
N ASN A 102 -13.38 -1.77 7.91
CA ASN A 102 -13.46 -1.87 9.36
C ASN A 102 -12.78 -3.16 9.85
N VAL A 103 -11.62 -3.00 10.49
CA VAL A 103 -10.77 -4.11 10.95
C VAL A 103 -11.45 -4.94 12.04
N ASP A 104 -12.11 -4.31 13.02
CA ASP A 104 -12.76 -5.04 14.12
C ASP A 104 -13.92 -5.91 13.59
N SER A 105 -14.75 -5.39 12.70
CA SER A 105 -15.82 -6.17 12.08
C SER A 105 -15.28 -7.31 11.21
N THR A 106 -14.15 -7.11 10.56
CA THR A 106 -13.48 -8.16 9.78
C THR A 106 -12.98 -9.28 10.69
N ILE A 107 -12.38 -8.95 11.83
CA ILE A 107 -11.91 -9.93 12.83
C ILE A 107 -13.09 -10.69 13.43
N ASP A 108 -14.21 -10.02 13.73
CA ASP A 108 -15.40 -10.68 14.25
C ASP A 108 -16.01 -11.64 13.22
N GLY A 109 -16.10 -11.24 11.97
CA GLY A 109 -16.54 -12.13 10.90
C GLY A 109 -15.59 -13.31 10.65
N LEU A 110 -14.28 -13.13 10.78
CA LEU A 110 -13.31 -14.20 10.70
C LEU A 110 -13.46 -15.19 11.87
N ALA A 111 -13.79 -14.70 13.06
CA ALA A 111 -14.02 -15.55 14.22
C ALA A 111 -15.25 -16.48 14.10
N GLU A 112 -16.15 -16.21 13.14
CA GLU A 112 -17.26 -17.12 12.83
C GLU A 112 -16.80 -18.37 12.05
N ILE A 113 -15.73 -18.25 11.25
CA ILE A 113 -15.28 -19.33 10.35
C ILE A 113 -14.01 -20.02 10.84
N MET A 114 -13.25 -19.40 11.74
CA MET A 114 -12.04 -19.97 12.31
C MET A 114 -11.82 -19.51 13.75
N GLU A 115 -11.04 -20.27 14.51
CA GLU A 115 -10.73 -19.94 15.89
C GLU A 115 -9.74 -18.78 15.97
N ILE A 116 -10.17 -17.61 16.40
CA ILE A 116 -9.32 -16.46 16.71
C ILE A 116 -9.31 -16.24 18.22
N SER A 117 -8.19 -16.56 18.86
CA SER A 117 -8.08 -16.44 20.30
C SER A 117 -8.07 -14.98 20.77
N PRO A 118 -8.48 -14.68 22.02
CA PRO A 118 -8.35 -13.33 22.58
C PRO A 118 -6.88 -12.84 22.63
N ARG A 119 -5.93 -13.77 22.66
CA ARG A 119 -4.49 -13.48 22.60
C ARG A 119 -4.07 -12.98 21.22
N ASP A 120 -4.61 -13.60 20.16
CA ASP A 120 -4.34 -13.20 18.78
C ASP A 120 -4.89 -11.81 18.51
N ARG A 121 -6.11 -11.51 18.98
CA ARG A 121 -6.72 -10.18 18.89
C ARG A 121 -5.90 -9.10 19.59
N ARG A 122 -5.42 -9.36 20.82
CA ARG A 122 -4.57 -8.40 21.55
C ARG A 122 -3.26 -8.15 20.83
N ARG A 123 -2.61 -9.22 20.37
CA ARG A 123 -1.36 -9.12 19.60
C ARG A 123 -1.56 -8.34 18.30
N PHE A 124 -2.63 -8.60 17.58
CA PHE A 124 -2.95 -7.88 16.35
C PHE A 124 -3.16 -6.37 16.59
N ARG A 125 -3.87 -6.00 17.67
CA ARG A 125 -4.06 -4.58 18.02
C ARG A 125 -2.75 -3.86 18.31
N GLN A 126 -1.84 -4.49 19.04
CA GLN A 126 -0.51 -3.92 19.27
C GLN A 126 0.25 -3.70 17.95
N LEU A 127 0.20 -4.68 17.05
CA LEU A 127 0.81 -4.53 15.73
C LEU A 127 0.17 -3.43 14.89
N LEU A 128 -1.14 -3.26 15.01
CA LEU A 128 -1.88 -2.22 14.29
C LEU A 128 -1.49 -0.81 14.74
N GLU A 129 -1.20 -0.62 16.03
CA GLU A 129 -0.74 0.67 16.58
C GLU A 129 0.67 1.05 16.10
N GLU A 130 1.53 0.05 15.88
CA GLU A 130 2.93 0.26 15.47
C GLU A 130 3.10 0.31 13.94
N SER A 131 2.13 -0.16 13.16
CA SER A 131 2.24 -0.39 11.73
C SER A 131 1.48 0.63 10.89
N LYS A 132 1.87 0.75 9.62
CA LYS A 132 1.19 1.60 8.64
C LYS A 132 -0.03 0.89 8.05
N SER A 133 -1.06 1.65 7.68
CA SER A 133 -2.34 1.11 7.20
C SER A 133 -2.26 0.24 5.93
N PHE A 134 -1.18 0.35 5.17
CA PHE A 134 -0.95 -0.45 3.96
C PHE A 134 -0.14 -1.73 4.20
N GLU A 135 0.42 -1.92 5.39
CA GLU A 135 1.15 -3.12 5.75
C GLU A 135 0.20 -4.28 6.03
N SER A 136 0.61 -5.48 5.64
CA SER A 136 -0.12 -6.71 5.91
C SER A 136 0.29 -7.25 7.26
N LEU A 137 -0.65 -7.39 8.19
CA LEU A 137 -0.40 -7.76 9.58
C LEU A 137 -0.93 -9.16 9.89
N PRO A 138 -0.11 -10.03 10.51
CA PRO A 138 -0.54 -11.37 10.86
C PRO A 138 -1.49 -11.37 12.05
N ILE A 139 -2.68 -11.95 11.86
CA ILE A 139 -3.64 -12.17 12.94
C ILE A 139 -3.53 -13.58 13.52
N ARG A 140 -3.37 -14.60 12.65
CA ARG A 140 -3.22 -16.00 13.06
C ARG A 140 -2.15 -16.69 12.22
N SER A 141 -1.21 -17.33 12.85
CA SER A 141 -0.13 -18.09 12.23
C SER A 141 -0.35 -19.60 12.37
N ARG A 142 0.25 -20.38 11.49
CA ARG A 142 0.18 -21.84 11.49
C ARG A 142 -1.25 -22.37 11.34
N LEU A 143 -1.92 -21.91 10.28
CA LEU A 143 -3.23 -22.40 9.93
C LEU A 143 -3.22 -23.87 9.57
N SER A 144 -4.23 -24.60 9.97
CA SER A 144 -4.48 -25.96 9.49
C SER A 144 -5.05 -25.95 8.08
N ASP A 145 -4.94 -27.09 7.37
CA ASP A 145 -5.51 -27.22 6.03
C ASP A 145 -7.03 -27.02 6.01
N GLU A 146 -7.71 -27.41 7.09
CA GLU A 146 -9.14 -27.17 7.24
C GLU A 146 -9.45 -25.67 7.39
N GLU A 147 -8.68 -24.92 8.17
CA GLU A 147 -8.84 -23.47 8.33
C GLU A 147 -8.59 -22.75 7.01
N ILE A 148 -7.57 -23.19 6.25
CA ILE A 148 -7.27 -22.69 4.93
C ILE A 148 -8.46 -22.93 3.98
N ALA A 149 -8.98 -24.13 3.94
CA ALA A 149 -10.11 -24.48 3.08
C ALA A 149 -11.38 -23.69 3.43
N ARG A 150 -11.70 -23.54 4.73
CA ARG A 150 -12.82 -22.73 5.21
C ARG A 150 -12.69 -21.27 4.80
N PHE A 151 -11.51 -20.69 5.00
CA PHE A 151 -11.25 -19.32 4.58
C PHE A 151 -11.37 -19.15 3.07
N ALA A 152 -10.79 -20.06 2.29
CA ALA A 152 -10.84 -20.03 0.82
C ALA A 152 -12.28 -20.00 0.30
N ALA A 153 -13.18 -20.79 0.90
CA ALA A 153 -14.59 -20.81 0.57
C ALA A 153 -15.33 -19.49 0.87
N HIS A 154 -14.86 -18.71 1.85
CA HIS A 154 -15.49 -17.46 2.29
C HIS A 154 -14.67 -16.21 1.96
N ARG A 155 -13.56 -16.35 1.19
CA ARG A 155 -12.64 -15.25 0.88
C ARG A 155 -13.33 -14.00 0.35
N TYR A 156 -14.39 -14.14 -0.44
CA TYR A 156 -15.13 -13.03 -1.03
C TYR A 156 -15.77 -12.09 0.02
N ARG A 157 -16.00 -12.57 1.26
CA ARG A 157 -16.56 -11.77 2.36
C ARG A 157 -15.53 -10.87 3.03
N PHE A 158 -14.23 -11.14 2.84
CA PHE A 158 -13.14 -10.52 3.60
C PHE A 158 -12.14 -9.81 2.68
N PRO A 159 -12.49 -8.63 2.14
CA PRO A 159 -11.54 -7.83 1.37
C PRO A 159 -10.35 -7.45 2.25
N GLY A 160 -9.14 -7.48 1.68
CA GLY A 160 -7.91 -7.14 2.41
C GLY A 160 -7.38 -8.22 3.36
N VAL A 161 -8.01 -9.40 3.39
CA VAL A 161 -7.51 -10.57 4.14
C VAL A 161 -6.92 -11.59 3.17
N GLU A 162 -5.71 -12.05 3.45
CA GLU A 162 -4.99 -13.00 2.60
C GLU A 162 -4.27 -14.05 3.46
N ILE A 163 -4.13 -15.25 2.87
CA ILE A 163 -3.28 -16.30 3.44
C ILE A 163 -1.93 -16.23 2.73
N LYS A 164 -0.86 -16.10 3.53
CA LYS A 164 0.51 -16.14 3.02
C LYS A 164 1.29 -17.28 3.62
N ALA A 165 2.08 -17.94 2.78
CA ALA A 165 3.04 -18.93 3.22
C ALA A 165 4.26 -18.21 3.82
N GLN A 166 4.62 -18.57 5.06
CA GLN A 166 5.79 -18.04 5.74
C GLN A 166 6.67 -19.17 6.26
N LEU A 167 7.97 -18.92 6.32
CA LEU A 167 8.93 -19.87 6.87
C LEU A 167 9.03 -19.68 8.39
N PHE A 168 8.82 -20.77 9.12
CA PHE A 168 8.97 -20.84 10.56
C PHE A 168 10.14 -21.71 10.93
N ARG A 169 10.90 -21.27 11.92
CA ARG A 169 12.01 -22.05 12.46
C ARG A 169 11.51 -23.12 13.40
N GLN A 170 11.97 -24.35 13.21
CA GLN A 170 11.69 -25.51 14.05
C GLN A 170 12.97 -25.98 14.71
N TYR A 171 12.87 -26.33 15.99
CA TYR A 171 13.93 -26.91 16.83
C TYR A 171 13.47 -28.28 17.33
N PRO A 172 13.81 -29.37 16.64
CA PRO A 172 13.30 -30.70 16.97
C PRO A 172 13.67 -31.17 18.37
N GLN A 173 14.85 -30.77 18.87
CA GLN A 173 15.35 -31.11 20.17
C GLN A 173 14.86 -30.19 21.30
N GLY A 174 13.96 -29.27 21.00
CA GLY A 174 13.39 -28.34 21.98
C GLY A 174 14.44 -27.52 22.72
N GLU A 175 14.44 -27.57 24.03
CA GLU A 175 15.30 -26.76 24.89
C GLU A 175 16.73 -27.29 25.00
N LEU A 176 17.00 -28.53 24.58
CA LEU A 176 18.25 -29.25 24.87
C LEU A 176 19.51 -28.50 24.38
N PHE A 177 19.44 -27.83 23.24
CA PHE A 177 20.55 -27.08 22.65
C PHE A 177 20.34 -25.57 22.63
N SER A 178 19.39 -25.07 23.41
CA SER A 178 18.99 -23.64 23.37
C SER A 178 20.14 -22.65 23.65
N HIS A 179 21.09 -23.05 24.50
CA HIS A 179 22.26 -22.20 24.83
C HIS A 179 23.31 -22.14 23.71
N VAL A 180 23.38 -23.16 22.84
CA VAL A 180 24.34 -23.23 21.74
C VAL A 180 23.73 -22.71 20.47
N ILE A 181 22.59 -23.25 20.09
CA ILE A 181 21.88 -22.87 18.84
C ILE A 181 21.20 -21.52 18.98
N GLY A 182 20.78 -21.17 20.20
CA GLY A 182 20.01 -19.96 20.46
C GLY A 182 18.59 -20.01 19.94
N TYR A 183 18.00 -18.86 19.80
CA TYR A 183 16.64 -18.72 19.28
C TYR A 183 16.48 -17.43 18.49
N ILE A 184 15.47 -17.40 17.65
CA ILE A 184 15.06 -16.19 16.92
C ILE A 184 13.92 -15.50 17.67
N GLY A 185 13.94 -14.17 17.68
CA GLY A 185 12.88 -13.35 18.24
C GLY A 185 12.61 -12.14 17.37
N ARG A 186 11.48 -11.48 17.58
CA ARG A 186 11.16 -10.24 16.85
C ARG A 186 12.19 -9.17 17.17
N ILE A 187 12.49 -8.37 16.16
CA ILE A 187 13.32 -7.18 16.27
C ILE A 187 12.58 -6.18 17.18
N ASN A 188 13.24 -5.71 18.22
CA ASN A 188 12.73 -4.65 19.07
C ASN A 188 13.30 -3.29 18.62
N GLN A 189 12.73 -2.17 19.14
CA GLN A 189 13.14 -0.83 18.73
C GLN A 189 14.65 -0.58 18.93
N LYS A 190 15.21 -1.03 20.05
CA LYS A 190 16.65 -0.86 20.32
C LYS A 190 17.55 -1.63 19.36
N GLU A 191 17.08 -2.77 18.88
CA GLU A 191 17.80 -3.55 17.89
C GLU A 191 17.67 -2.95 16.51
N LEU A 192 16.51 -2.37 16.20
CA LEU A 192 16.28 -1.62 14.97
C LEU A 192 17.25 -0.42 14.88
N ASP A 193 17.34 0.37 15.95
CA ASP A 193 18.23 1.52 16.05
C ASP A 193 19.71 1.10 15.81
N LYS A 194 20.12 -0.03 16.41
CA LYS A 194 21.46 -0.59 16.18
C LYS A 194 21.71 -1.06 14.74
N LEU A 195 20.72 -1.67 14.11
CA LEU A 195 20.80 -2.10 12.71
C LEU A 195 20.87 -0.89 11.76
N GLU A 196 20.21 0.22 12.10
CA GLU A 196 20.33 1.49 11.38
C GLU A 196 21.74 2.08 11.53
N GLU A 197 22.28 2.14 12.73
CA GLU A 197 23.62 2.64 13.01
C GLU A 197 24.72 1.80 12.32
N SER A 198 24.54 0.47 12.25
CA SER A 198 25.48 -0.44 11.58
C SER A 198 25.33 -0.46 10.05
N GLY A 199 24.25 0.13 9.50
CA GLY A 199 23.95 0.09 8.06
C GLY A 199 23.44 -1.27 7.56
N GLU A 200 23.15 -2.22 8.46
CA GLU A 200 22.71 -3.57 8.13
C GLU A 200 21.20 -3.70 7.95
N ILE A 201 20.44 -2.63 8.18
CA ILE A 201 18.98 -2.62 8.06
C ILE A 201 18.48 -3.13 6.70
N ALA A 202 19.26 -2.94 5.64
CA ALA A 202 18.92 -3.41 4.31
C ALA A 202 18.83 -4.95 4.23
N ASN A 203 19.63 -5.68 5.03
CA ASN A 203 19.65 -7.13 5.07
C ASN A 203 18.44 -7.72 5.82
N TYR A 204 17.79 -6.89 6.64
CA TYR A 204 16.63 -7.28 7.44
C TYR A 204 15.31 -6.78 6.86
N ARG A 205 15.33 -6.12 5.69
CA ARG A 205 14.09 -5.75 4.99
C ARG A 205 13.27 -6.99 4.67
N GLY A 206 12.04 -7.03 5.15
CA GLY A 206 11.10 -8.13 4.93
C GLY A 206 11.15 -9.24 5.98
N THR A 207 12.01 -9.15 6.99
CA THR A 207 11.95 -10.04 8.15
C THR A 207 11.77 -9.26 9.44
N ASP A 208 10.85 -9.72 10.29
CA ASP A 208 10.63 -9.18 11.63
C ASP A 208 11.49 -9.90 12.68
N TYR A 209 12.31 -10.87 12.28
CA TYR A 209 13.00 -11.76 13.20
C TYR A 209 14.53 -11.66 13.09
N ILE A 210 15.16 -11.56 14.24
CA ILE A 210 16.62 -11.58 14.40
C ILE A 210 17.04 -12.69 15.37
N GLY A 211 18.26 -13.19 15.24
CA GLY A 211 18.85 -14.06 16.25
C GLY A 211 19.08 -13.30 17.55
N LYS A 212 18.61 -13.84 18.66
CA LYS A 212 18.75 -13.20 19.99
C LYS A 212 19.98 -13.68 20.73
N MET A 213 20.31 -14.95 20.63
CA MET A 213 21.43 -15.59 21.26
C MET A 213 21.88 -16.80 20.43
N GLY A 214 23.14 -17.27 20.62
CA GLY A 214 23.68 -18.44 19.98
C GLY A 214 24.33 -18.21 18.62
N LEU A 215 24.33 -19.25 17.78
CA LEU A 215 24.91 -19.27 16.42
C LEU A 215 24.13 -18.45 15.42
#